data_acf691fbb3558743700b99268c0e3da4
#
_entry.id   acf691fbb3558743700b99268c0e3da4
#
_cell.length_a   1.000
_cell.length_b   1.000
_cell.length_c   1.000
_cell.angle_alpha   90.00
_cell.angle_beta   90.00
_cell.angle_gamma   90.00
#
_symmetry.space_group_name_H-M   'P 1'
#
loop_
_entity.id
_entity.type
_entity.pdbx_description
1 polymer ?
#
loop_
_entity_poly.entity_id
_entity_poly.type
_entity_poly.pdbx_seq_one_letter_code
_entity_poly.pdbx_strand_id
1 'polypeptide(L)'
;MWSTGFFDKNVVGSANALTGGWGNSGGGITYFVMPAIFDSLVSKQHLSAHVAWRVAFVVPFILITVTALGLLLLCEDTPTGKWSERQLAVQHNLQAHGVRARIVDVPGAITDRKVQGTSTPDSSDAKRLDEEGAISKAKHGSFDHEASMPEQQMLDTARGEVVVKPSFKEAVTVVFSLQTAVVAFCYFCSFGAELAVNSILGAYYLHNFPKLGQTGTGRWAAMFGLLNVAFRPAGGFVADFIYRKSGNVWSKKIWLHSLGIICGCFEIAIGVLNSKSHSTMFGLVAGMAFFLEAGNGANFALVPHVHPFANGIISGVTGATGNLGGIIFAIIFRYLGVNYGKTFWIIGVITIAINIAVCWIKPIPKGQIGGR
;
A
#
# COMPACT_ATOMS: atom_id res chain seq x y z
N MET A 1 5.58 -3.56 -2.18
CA MET A 1 6.45 -4.65 -1.75
C MET A 1 7.93 -4.34 -1.96
N TRP A 2 8.35 -3.97 -3.18
CA TRP A 2 9.76 -3.62 -3.41
C TRP A 2 10.21 -2.46 -2.53
N SER A 3 9.44 -1.36 -2.48
CA SER A 3 9.69 -0.23 -1.59
C SER A 3 9.89 -0.60 -0.11
N THR A 4 9.20 -1.64 0.38
CA THR A 4 9.32 -2.08 1.78
C THR A 4 10.74 -2.57 2.13
N GLY A 5 11.49 -3.05 1.14
CA GLY A 5 12.87 -3.51 1.33
C GLY A 5 13.90 -2.39 1.44
N PHE A 6 13.54 -1.14 1.10
CA PHE A 6 14.42 0.02 1.13
C PHE A 6 14.23 0.91 2.36
N PHE A 7 13.21 0.66 3.18
CA PHE A 7 12.83 1.56 4.26
C PHE A 7 12.60 0.81 5.57
N ASP A 8 13.02 1.41 6.67
CA ASP A 8 12.79 0.92 8.02
C ASP A 8 11.30 0.95 8.41
N LYS A 9 10.92 0.11 9.39
CA LYS A 9 9.54 0.00 9.92
C LYS A 9 8.95 1.31 10.42
N ASN A 10 9.78 2.26 10.84
CA ASN A 10 9.34 3.58 11.31
C ASN A 10 8.83 4.48 10.18
N VAL A 11 9.26 4.26 8.94
CA VAL A 11 8.93 5.07 7.76
C VAL A 11 8.33 4.27 6.61
N VAL A 12 8.22 2.95 6.77
CA VAL A 12 7.71 2.05 5.72
C VAL A 12 6.28 2.38 5.29
N GLY A 13 5.47 2.86 6.23
CA GLY A 13 4.11 3.31 5.93
C GLY A 13 4.08 4.50 4.99
N SER A 14 4.91 5.51 5.26
CA SER A 14 5.07 6.70 4.42
C SER A 14 5.60 6.32 3.03
N ALA A 15 6.61 5.45 2.97
CA ALA A 15 7.22 5.00 1.72
C ALA A 15 6.23 4.21 0.83
N ASN A 16 5.53 3.24 1.41
CA ASN A 16 4.53 2.45 0.70
C ASN A 16 3.35 3.31 0.23
N ALA A 17 2.90 4.24 1.08
CA ALA A 17 1.80 5.13 0.76
C ALA A 17 2.17 6.11 -0.35
N LEU A 18 3.41 6.65 -0.34
CA LEU A 18 3.93 7.51 -1.40
C LEU A 18 3.99 6.77 -2.74
N THR A 19 4.61 5.59 -2.76
CA THR A 19 4.71 4.76 -3.97
C THR A 19 3.32 4.40 -4.51
N GLY A 20 2.40 3.98 -3.63
CA GLY A 20 1.04 3.67 -4.01
C GLY A 20 0.23 4.89 -4.48
N GLY A 21 0.42 6.05 -3.86
CA GLY A 21 -0.23 7.30 -4.23
C GLY A 21 0.17 7.78 -5.64
N TRP A 22 1.44 7.77 -5.93
CA TRP A 22 1.95 8.08 -7.28
C TRP A 22 1.45 7.07 -8.33
N GLY A 23 1.48 5.77 -8.01
CA GLY A 23 0.98 4.74 -8.94
C GLY A 23 -0.50 4.92 -9.26
N ASN A 24 -1.35 5.12 -8.24
CA ASN A 24 -2.80 5.25 -8.43
C ASN A 24 -3.22 6.59 -9.03
N SER A 25 -2.41 7.64 -8.92
CA SER A 25 -2.67 8.91 -9.61
C SER A 25 -2.74 8.77 -11.13
N GLY A 26 -2.18 7.69 -11.68
CA GLY A 26 -2.31 7.33 -13.08
C GLY A 26 -3.76 7.27 -13.56
N GLY A 27 -4.71 6.86 -12.71
CA GLY A 27 -6.14 6.93 -13.00
C GLY A 27 -6.62 8.35 -13.26
N GLY A 28 -6.23 9.30 -12.42
CA GLY A 28 -6.54 10.72 -12.59
C GLY A 28 -5.88 11.33 -13.83
N ILE A 29 -4.60 11.02 -14.07
CA ILE A 29 -3.87 11.45 -15.25
C ILE A 29 -4.56 10.92 -16.52
N THR A 30 -4.99 9.66 -16.50
CA THR A 30 -5.71 9.05 -17.63
C THR A 30 -7.00 9.78 -17.93
N TYR A 31 -7.80 10.12 -16.93
CA TYR A 31 -9.04 10.90 -17.11
C TYR A 31 -8.79 12.30 -17.63
N PHE A 32 -7.66 12.90 -17.31
CA PHE A 32 -7.31 14.24 -17.79
C PHE A 32 -6.75 14.22 -19.21
N VAL A 33 -5.85 13.28 -19.49
CA VAL A 33 -5.06 13.28 -20.73
C VAL A 33 -5.77 12.56 -21.88
N MET A 34 -6.34 11.38 -21.63
CA MET A 34 -6.88 10.54 -22.70
C MET A 34 -8.07 11.15 -23.46
N PRO A 35 -9.06 11.78 -22.80
CA PRO A 35 -10.11 12.49 -23.54
C PRO A 35 -9.58 13.64 -24.38
N ALA A 36 -8.61 14.39 -23.89
CA ALA A 36 -8.02 15.50 -24.63
C ALA A 36 -7.26 15.02 -25.89
N ILE A 37 -6.52 13.91 -25.78
CA ILE A 37 -5.85 13.27 -26.94
C ILE A 37 -6.90 12.79 -27.95
N PHE A 38 -7.93 12.09 -27.45
CA PHE A 38 -9.01 11.58 -28.30
C PHE A 38 -9.72 12.71 -29.06
N ASP A 39 -10.14 13.76 -28.37
CA ASP A 39 -10.80 14.91 -28.97
C ASP A 39 -9.90 15.61 -30.00
N SER A 40 -8.59 15.70 -29.73
CA SER A 40 -7.62 16.27 -30.69
C SER A 40 -7.47 15.39 -31.93
N LEU A 41 -7.45 14.06 -31.79
CA LEU A 41 -7.35 13.13 -32.91
C LEU A 41 -8.60 13.17 -33.79
N VAL A 42 -9.77 13.30 -33.20
CA VAL A 42 -11.04 13.40 -33.94
C VAL A 42 -11.19 14.78 -34.61
N SER A 43 -10.97 15.87 -33.86
CA SER A 43 -11.25 17.23 -34.35
C SER A 43 -10.15 17.80 -35.27
N LYS A 44 -8.87 17.55 -34.97
CA LYS A 44 -7.74 18.13 -35.72
C LYS A 44 -7.18 17.19 -36.78
N GLN A 45 -7.14 15.90 -36.51
CA GLN A 45 -6.62 14.91 -37.44
C GLN A 45 -7.70 14.20 -38.26
N HIS A 46 -8.98 14.53 -38.00
CA HIS A 46 -10.15 13.99 -38.71
C HIS A 46 -10.21 12.46 -38.70
N LEU A 47 -9.65 11.81 -37.67
CA LEU A 47 -9.73 10.36 -37.53
C LEU A 47 -11.13 9.96 -37.10
N SER A 48 -11.60 8.81 -37.59
CA SER A 48 -12.86 8.24 -37.09
C SER A 48 -12.72 7.91 -35.60
N ALA A 49 -13.79 8.03 -34.83
CA ALA A 49 -13.79 7.71 -33.40
C ALA A 49 -13.25 6.30 -33.12
N HIS A 50 -13.53 5.34 -34.03
CA HIS A 50 -13.06 3.96 -33.95
C HIS A 50 -11.52 3.84 -34.07
N VAL A 51 -10.86 4.70 -34.83
CA VAL A 51 -9.40 4.72 -34.97
C VAL A 51 -8.77 5.59 -33.88
N ALA A 52 -9.36 6.73 -33.57
CA ALA A 52 -8.83 7.71 -32.64
C ALA A 52 -8.58 7.13 -31.23
N TRP A 53 -9.52 6.34 -30.67
CA TRP A 53 -9.32 5.77 -29.36
C TRP A 53 -8.18 4.74 -29.33
N ARG A 54 -7.96 3.98 -30.42
CA ARG A 54 -6.84 3.04 -30.52
C ARG A 54 -5.51 3.75 -30.61
N VAL A 55 -5.42 4.80 -31.45
CA VAL A 55 -4.21 5.61 -31.61
C VAL A 55 -3.85 6.32 -30.31
N ALA A 56 -4.84 6.76 -29.52
CA ALA A 56 -4.60 7.38 -28.23
C ALA A 56 -3.80 6.48 -27.25
N PHE A 57 -3.94 5.16 -27.34
CA PHE A 57 -3.19 4.21 -26.49
C PHE A 57 -1.69 4.12 -26.80
N VAL A 58 -1.23 4.68 -27.91
CA VAL A 58 0.22 4.74 -28.22
C VAL A 58 0.96 5.57 -27.17
N VAL A 59 0.33 6.62 -26.62
CA VAL A 59 0.94 7.48 -25.60
C VAL A 59 1.24 6.72 -24.31
N PRO A 60 0.28 6.08 -23.63
CA PRO A 60 0.57 5.29 -22.45
C PRO A 60 1.48 4.08 -22.74
N PHE A 61 1.42 3.49 -23.93
CA PHE A 61 2.31 2.40 -24.33
C PHE A 61 3.78 2.84 -24.32
N ILE A 62 4.10 4.00 -24.91
CA ILE A 62 5.46 4.55 -24.93
C ILE A 62 5.91 4.84 -23.49
N LEU A 63 5.08 5.51 -22.69
CA LEU A 63 5.43 5.87 -21.31
C LEU A 63 5.72 4.65 -20.45
N ILE A 64 4.87 3.61 -20.51
CA ILE A 64 5.05 2.37 -19.76
C ILE A 64 6.33 1.65 -20.21
N THR A 65 6.58 1.56 -21.51
CA THR A 65 7.75 0.87 -22.06
C THR A 65 9.05 1.58 -21.65
N VAL A 66 9.10 2.91 -21.77
CA VAL A 66 10.28 3.70 -21.36
C VAL A 66 10.53 3.58 -19.87
N THR A 67 9.48 3.65 -19.05
CA THR A 67 9.60 3.49 -17.60
C THR A 67 10.07 2.08 -17.23
N ALA A 68 9.53 1.04 -17.85
CA ALA A 68 9.93 -0.35 -17.60
C ALA A 68 11.40 -0.59 -17.97
N LEU A 69 11.85 -0.08 -19.12
CA LEU A 69 13.26 -0.15 -19.53
C LEU A 69 14.17 0.64 -18.59
N GLY A 70 13.73 1.83 -18.15
CA GLY A 70 14.46 2.65 -17.18
C GLY A 70 14.65 1.92 -15.85
N LEU A 71 13.60 1.32 -15.32
CA LEU A 71 13.67 0.53 -14.09
C LEU A 71 14.61 -0.68 -14.24
N LEU A 72 14.53 -1.38 -15.36
CA LEU A 72 15.34 -2.59 -15.61
C LEU A 72 16.84 -2.24 -15.75
N LEU A 73 17.18 -1.10 -16.38
CA LEU A 73 18.55 -0.76 -16.73
C LEU A 73 19.25 0.13 -15.70
N LEU A 74 18.50 0.92 -14.92
CA LEU A 74 19.03 1.97 -14.07
C LEU A 74 18.82 1.74 -12.57
N CYS A 75 17.92 0.82 -12.18
CA CYS A 75 17.57 0.62 -10.77
C CYS A 75 18.16 -0.68 -10.23
N GLU A 76 18.66 -0.62 -8.99
CA GLU A 76 19.13 -1.79 -8.25
C GLU A 76 17.96 -2.51 -7.57
N ASP A 77 18.12 -3.82 -7.35
CA ASP A 77 17.06 -4.67 -6.76
C ASP A 77 16.88 -4.44 -5.25
N THR A 78 17.96 -4.11 -4.55
CA THR A 78 17.96 -3.85 -3.09
C THR A 78 18.94 -2.75 -2.72
N PRO A 79 18.79 -2.10 -1.55
CA PRO A 79 19.76 -1.11 -1.06
C PRO A 79 21.17 -1.65 -0.88
N THR A 80 21.29 -2.95 -0.69
CA THR A 80 22.55 -3.67 -0.43
C THR A 80 23.15 -4.29 -1.69
N GLY A 81 22.62 -3.97 -2.88
CA GLY A 81 23.09 -4.51 -4.15
C GLY A 81 22.24 -5.69 -4.64
N LYS A 82 22.87 -6.83 -4.96
CA LYS A 82 22.15 -7.97 -5.52
C LYS A 82 21.25 -8.66 -4.50
N TRP A 83 20.07 -9.06 -4.92
CA TRP A 83 19.11 -9.78 -4.09
C TRP A 83 19.68 -11.04 -3.43
N SER A 84 20.58 -11.76 -4.11
CA SER A 84 21.25 -12.96 -3.59
C SER A 84 22.18 -12.68 -2.42
N GLU A 85 22.71 -11.47 -2.28
CA GLU A 85 23.70 -11.07 -1.26
C GLU A 85 23.05 -10.42 -0.04
N ARG A 86 21.73 -10.21 -0.06
CA ARG A 86 20.99 -9.49 0.96
C ARG A 86 21.17 -10.07 2.37
N GLN A 87 21.17 -11.39 2.52
CA GLN A 87 21.34 -12.05 3.82
C GLN A 87 22.75 -11.82 4.39
N LEU A 88 23.76 -11.88 3.52
CA LEU A 88 25.14 -11.59 3.91
C LEU A 88 25.30 -10.13 4.34
N ALA A 89 24.71 -9.20 3.60
CA ALA A 89 24.77 -7.78 3.93
C ALA A 89 24.13 -7.47 5.30
N VAL A 90 22.97 -8.09 5.60
CA VAL A 90 22.31 -7.96 6.91
C VAL A 90 23.17 -8.53 8.03
N GLN A 91 23.83 -9.69 7.82
CA GLN A 91 24.76 -10.27 8.80
C GLN A 91 25.97 -9.37 9.05
N HIS A 92 26.55 -8.83 7.98
CA HIS A 92 27.66 -7.88 8.09
C HIS A 92 27.28 -6.61 8.85
N ASN A 93 26.08 -6.08 8.60
CA ASN A 93 25.59 -4.89 9.30
C ASN A 93 25.41 -5.16 10.81
N LEU A 94 24.80 -6.29 11.18
CA LEU A 94 24.66 -6.68 12.59
C LEU A 94 26.01 -6.87 13.29
N GLN A 95 26.97 -7.51 12.62
CA GLN A 95 28.30 -7.69 13.15
C GLN A 95 29.05 -6.37 13.34
N ALA A 96 28.88 -5.42 12.40
CA ALA A 96 29.46 -4.08 12.50
C ALA A 96 28.95 -3.31 13.73
N HIS A 97 27.71 -3.56 14.16
CA HIS A 97 27.09 -2.99 15.35
C HIS A 97 27.30 -3.85 16.62
N GLY A 98 28.18 -4.85 16.58
CA GLY A 98 28.55 -5.68 17.74
C GLY A 98 27.54 -6.79 18.06
N VAL A 99 26.53 -6.99 17.26
CA VAL A 99 25.51 -8.03 17.46
C VAL A 99 25.96 -9.34 16.81
N ARG A 100 26.39 -10.31 17.63
CA ARG A 100 26.85 -11.65 17.20
C ARG A 100 25.66 -12.65 17.09
N ALA A 101 24.56 -12.27 16.48
CA ALA A 101 23.45 -13.17 16.30
C ALA A 101 23.45 -13.77 14.89
N ARG A 102 23.35 -15.09 14.80
CA ARG A 102 23.15 -15.79 13.55
C ARG A 102 21.67 -15.66 13.16
N ILE A 103 21.36 -14.89 12.12
CA ILE A 103 19.99 -14.71 11.61
C ILE A 103 19.52 -15.92 10.80
N VAL A 104 20.35 -16.95 10.72
CA VAL A 104 20.05 -18.16 9.95
C VAL A 104 19.07 -19.03 10.74
N ASP A 105 18.00 -19.45 10.07
CA ASP A 105 17.07 -20.49 10.48
C ASP A 105 16.09 -20.16 11.61
N VAL A 106 15.31 -19.08 11.42
CA VAL A 106 13.97 -19.11 12.02
C VAL A 106 12.95 -19.16 10.87
N PRO A 107 12.58 -20.35 10.40
CA PRO A 107 11.39 -20.48 9.58
C PRO A 107 10.24 -19.97 10.44
N GLY A 108 9.62 -18.87 10.08
CA GLY A 108 8.34 -18.36 10.54
C GLY A 108 7.77 -18.87 11.87
N ALA A 109 8.58 -19.07 12.88
CA ALA A 109 8.11 -19.49 14.18
C ALA A 109 7.26 -18.38 14.77
N ILE A 110 5.96 -18.62 14.82
CA ILE A 110 4.95 -17.74 15.45
C ILE A 110 5.18 -17.66 16.96
N THR A 111 6.01 -18.54 17.50
CA THR A 111 6.37 -18.60 18.92
C THR A 111 7.83 -18.20 19.10
N ASP A 112 8.08 -17.21 19.96
CA ASP A 112 9.38 -17.00 20.60
C ASP A 112 9.77 -18.28 21.36
N ARG A 113 10.34 -19.27 20.69
CA ARG A 113 11.09 -20.29 21.37
C ARG A 113 12.31 -19.58 21.92
N LYS A 114 12.36 -19.38 23.23
CA LYS A 114 13.59 -19.11 23.96
C LYS A 114 14.63 -20.06 23.37
N VAL A 115 15.64 -19.53 22.72
CA VAL A 115 16.83 -20.28 22.34
C VAL A 115 17.48 -20.69 23.67
N GLN A 116 17.12 -21.87 24.10
CA GLN A 116 17.83 -22.55 25.19
C GLN A 116 19.19 -22.84 24.65
N GLY A 117 20.22 -22.33 25.33
CA GLY A 117 21.60 -22.34 24.91
C GLY A 117 22.05 -23.67 24.33
N THR A 118 22.65 -23.58 23.18
CA THR A 118 23.36 -24.71 22.60
C THR A 118 24.72 -24.21 22.14
N SER A 119 25.74 -24.71 22.84
CA SER A 119 27.12 -24.89 22.44
C SER A 119 27.85 -23.75 21.73
N THR A 120 28.82 -23.21 22.43
CA THR A 120 29.97 -22.46 21.91
C THR A 120 30.45 -23.03 20.58
N PRO A 121 30.60 -22.20 19.53
CA PRO A 121 31.31 -22.60 18.32
C PRO A 121 32.80 -22.73 18.62
N ASP A 122 33.39 -23.76 18.05
CA ASP A 122 34.79 -24.10 18.13
C ASP A 122 35.67 -22.92 17.66
N SER A 123 36.75 -22.67 18.39
CA SER A 123 37.63 -21.50 18.26
C SER A 123 38.45 -21.42 16.96
N SER A 124 38.25 -22.37 16.03
CA SER A 124 38.98 -22.43 14.76
C SER A 124 38.37 -21.59 13.63
N ASP A 125 37.05 -21.30 13.68
CA ASP A 125 36.38 -20.52 12.64
C ASP A 125 36.42 -19.00 12.87
N ALA A 126 36.69 -18.56 14.13
CA ALA A 126 36.75 -17.13 14.45
C ALA A 126 38.01 -16.43 13.89
N LYS A 127 39.10 -17.18 13.63
CA LYS A 127 40.36 -16.61 13.11
C LYS A 127 40.37 -16.31 11.61
N ARG A 128 39.46 -16.90 10.84
CA ARG A 128 39.35 -16.67 9.39
C ARG A 128 38.53 -15.45 9.01
N LEU A 129 37.70 -14.94 9.92
CA LEU A 129 36.84 -13.80 9.68
C LEU A 129 37.49 -12.45 10.02
N ASP A 130 38.56 -12.45 10.84
CA ASP A 130 39.25 -11.23 11.25
C ASP A 130 40.23 -10.66 10.18
N GLU A 131 40.65 -11.45 9.20
CA GLU A 131 41.55 -11.00 8.13
C GLU A 131 40.84 -10.34 6.93
N GLU A 132 39.57 -10.65 6.69
CA GLU A 132 38.78 -9.98 5.60
C GLU A 132 38.09 -8.69 6.04
N GLY A 133 38.01 -8.42 7.34
CA GLY A 133 37.35 -7.24 7.92
C GLY A 133 38.10 -5.92 7.81
N ALA A 134 39.36 -5.93 7.30
CA ALA A 134 40.23 -4.75 7.31
C ALA A 134 40.14 -3.82 6.07
N ILE A 135 39.32 -4.12 5.07
CA ILE A 135 39.36 -3.41 3.77
C ILE A 135 38.13 -2.55 3.47
N SER A 136 37.26 -2.26 4.38
CA SER A 136 36.15 -1.34 4.08
C SER A 136 35.89 -0.31 5.16
N LYS A 137 36.87 0.52 5.45
CA LYS A 137 36.61 1.87 5.99
C LYS A 137 36.40 2.85 4.84
N ALA A 138 35.34 2.71 4.09
CA ALA A 138 34.89 3.71 3.14
C ALA A 138 33.83 4.59 3.79
N LYS A 139 34.20 5.87 3.95
CA LYS A 139 33.38 7.01 4.27
C LYS A 139 31.92 6.89 3.79
N HIS A 140 31.00 6.74 4.73
CA HIS A 140 29.65 7.26 4.55
C HIS A 140 29.28 8.01 5.83
N GLY A 141 29.32 9.34 5.76
CA GLY A 141 28.71 10.21 6.76
C GLY A 141 27.18 10.17 6.59
N SER A 142 26.60 9.07 6.98
CA SER A 142 25.17 8.90 7.16
C SER A 142 24.93 8.91 8.67
N PHE A 143 23.93 9.64 9.12
CA PHE A 143 23.40 9.57 10.46
C PHE A 143 23.00 8.10 10.72
N ASP A 144 23.84 7.38 11.43
CA ASP A 144 23.66 5.97 11.72
C ASP A 144 22.62 5.84 12.85
N HIS A 145 21.36 5.86 12.46
CA HIS A 145 20.23 5.73 13.38
C HIS A 145 20.22 4.35 14.05
N GLU A 146 20.85 3.35 13.44
CA GLU A 146 20.95 1.98 13.94
C GLU A 146 21.92 1.88 15.11
N ALA A 147 22.96 2.72 15.16
CA ALA A 147 23.93 2.74 16.25
C ALA A 147 23.33 3.09 17.63
N SER A 148 22.14 3.70 17.66
CA SER A 148 21.41 4.05 18.89
C SER A 148 20.30 3.08 19.27
N MET A 149 20.07 2.03 18.48
CA MET A 149 19.00 1.06 18.73
C MET A 149 19.40 0.01 19.77
N PRO A 150 18.48 -0.40 20.66
CA PRO A 150 18.69 -1.58 21.51
C PRO A 150 18.93 -2.83 20.65
N GLU A 151 19.81 -3.72 21.09
CA GLU A 151 20.17 -4.97 20.41
C GLU A 151 18.93 -5.77 19.93
N GLN A 152 17.89 -5.82 20.74
CA GLN A 152 16.66 -6.54 20.45
C GLN A 152 15.87 -5.90 19.28
N GLN A 153 15.89 -4.58 19.19
CA GLN A 153 15.25 -3.84 18.10
C GLN A 153 16.03 -4.00 16.78
N MET A 154 17.35 -4.05 16.88
CA MET A 154 18.26 -4.30 15.76
C MET A 154 18.06 -5.70 15.18
N LEU A 155 17.94 -6.71 16.04
CA LEU A 155 17.62 -8.09 15.65
C LEU A 155 16.24 -8.21 14.99
N ASP A 156 15.26 -7.48 15.48
CA ASP A 156 13.90 -7.50 14.90
C ASP A 156 13.85 -6.81 13.54
N THR A 157 14.59 -5.73 13.37
CA THR A 157 14.75 -5.04 12.07
C THR A 157 15.44 -5.98 11.08
N ALA A 158 16.55 -6.59 11.48
CA ALA A 158 17.28 -7.55 10.66
C ALA A 158 16.44 -8.79 10.28
N ARG A 159 15.64 -9.32 11.21
CA ARG A 159 14.71 -10.42 10.94
C ARG A 159 13.61 -10.02 9.94
N GLY A 160 13.20 -8.75 9.95
CA GLY A 160 12.25 -8.21 8.96
C GLY A 160 12.84 -8.06 7.56
N GLU A 161 14.16 -7.91 7.46
CA GLU A 161 14.89 -7.77 6.19
C GLU A 161 15.25 -9.12 5.55
N VAL A 162 15.42 -10.17 6.37
CA VAL A 162 15.72 -11.51 5.88
C VAL A 162 14.46 -12.14 5.28
N VAL A 163 14.51 -12.44 3.99
CA VAL A 163 13.43 -13.15 3.31
C VAL A 163 13.55 -14.64 3.55
N VAL A 164 12.84 -15.14 4.54
CA VAL A 164 12.68 -16.59 4.75
C VAL A 164 11.46 -17.05 3.95
N LYS A 165 11.61 -18.13 3.17
CA LYS A 165 10.46 -18.71 2.46
C LYS A 165 9.57 -19.42 3.49
N PRO A 166 8.35 -18.94 3.75
CA PRO A 166 7.43 -19.64 4.66
C PRO A 166 7.07 -21.00 4.08
N SER A 167 6.92 -21.99 4.95
CA SER A 167 6.36 -23.29 4.55
C SER A 167 4.91 -23.11 4.10
N PHE A 168 4.40 -24.04 3.28
CA PHE A 168 3.00 -23.99 2.81
C PHE A 168 2.00 -23.90 3.97
N LYS A 169 2.22 -24.67 5.06
CA LYS A 169 1.37 -24.62 6.25
C LYS A 169 1.38 -23.26 6.93
N GLU A 170 2.54 -22.64 7.08
CA GLU A 170 2.67 -21.29 7.63
C GLU A 170 2.00 -20.25 6.73
N ALA A 171 2.19 -20.34 5.41
CA ALA A 171 1.53 -19.48 4.45
C ALA A 171 0.00 -19.52 4.60
N VAL A 172 -0.59 -20.72 4.67
CA VAL A 172 -2.03 -20.91 4.88
C VAL A 172 -2.46 -20.32 6.23
N THR A 173 -1.71 -20.53 7.30
CA THR A 173 -2.01 -19.98 8.62
C THR A 173 -2.01 -18.45 8.60
N VAL A 174 -1.06 -17.82 7.91
CA VAL A 174 -0.99 -16.36 7.75
C VAL A 174 -2.17 -15.84 6.93
N VAL A 175 -2.50 -16.48 5.81
CA VAL A 175 -3.63 -16.08 4.94
C VAL A 175 -4.95 -16.07 5.71
N PHE A 176 -5.22 -17.10 6.50
CA PHE A 176 -6.46 -17.24 7.26
C PHE A 176 -6.39 -16.68 8.69
N SER A 177 -5.35 -15.92 9.03
CA SER A 177 -5.28 -15.26 10.33
C SER A 177 -6.30 -14.11 10.42
N LEU A 178 -6.86 -13.89 11.62
CA LEU A 178 -7.78 -12.77 11.86
C LEU A 178 -7.13 -11.43 11.60
N GLN A 179 -5.83 -11.31 11.83
CA GLN A 179 -5.08 -10.08 11.60
C GLN A 179 -4.94 -9.76 10.10
N THR A 180 -4.69 -10.78 9.29
CA THR A 180 -4.70 -10.64 7.82
C THR A 180 -6.10 -10.27 7.32
N ALA A 181 -7.15 -10.87 7.90
CA ALA A 181 -8.54 -10.53 7.58
C ALA A 181 -8.85 -9.05 7.84
N VAL A 182 -8.33 -8.44 8.93
CA VAL A 182 -8.53 -7.01 9.21
C VAL A 182 -8.02 -6.15 8.06
N VAL A 183 -6.74 -6.28 7.69
CA VAL A 183 -6.14 -5.45 6.63
C VAL A 183 -6.75 -5.75 5.26
N ALA A 184 -7.09 -7.02 4.99
CA ALA A 184 -7.72 -7.44 3.76
C ALA A 184 -9.14 -6.84 3.60
N PHE A 185 -10.00 -6.95 4.61
CA PHE A 185 -11.36 -6.42 4.55
C PHE A 185 -11.42 -4.88 4.60
N CYS A 186 -10.53 -4.23 5.35
CA CYS A 186 -10.41 -2.77 5.28
C CYS A 186 -10.01 -2.32 3.87
N TYR A 187 -9.06 -3.04 3.23
CA TYR A 187 -8.62 -2.71 1.88
C TYR A 187 -9.66 -3.08 0.81
N PHE A 188 -10.44 -4.14 1.04
CA PHE A 188 -11.64 -4.45 0.25
C PHE A 188 -12.58 -3.24 0.16
N CYS A 189 -12.84 -2.59 1.30
CA CYS A 189 -13.72 -1.42 1.35
C CYS A 189 -13.05 -0.20 0.70
N SER A 190 -11.84 0.16 1.12
CA SER A 190 -11.20 1.40 0.67
C SER A 190 -10.72 1.31 -0.79
N PHE A 191 -9.84 0.39 -1.12
CA PHE A 191 -9.32 0.25 -2.48
C PHE A 191 -10.37 -0.29 -3.46
N GLY A 192 -11.25 -1.18 -2.97
CA GLY A 192 -12.38 -1.65 -3.78
C GLY A 192 -13.33 -0.53 -4.17
N ALA A 193 -13.67 0.37 -3.25
CA ALA A 193 -14.45 1.56 -3.56
C ALA A 193 -13.70 2.52 -4.50
N GLU A 194 -12.38 2.70 -4.29
CA GLU A 194 -11.54 3.50 -5.19
C GLU A 194 -11.65 3.00 -6.64
N LEU A 195 -11.44 1.70 -6.87
CA LEU A 195 -11.49 1.12 -8.21
C LEU A 195 -12.88 1.25 -8.84
N ALA A 196 -13.92 0.93 -8.08
CA ALA A 196 -15.30 0.99 -8.58
C ALA A 196 -15.72 2.43 -8.90
N VAL A 197 -15.51 3.38 -7.99
CA VAL A 197 -15.83 4.79 -8.18
C VAL A 197 -15.03 5.37 -9.36
N ASN A 198 -13.72 5.10 -9.39
CA ASN A 198 -12.87 5.58 -10.48
C ASN A 198 -13.37 5.09 -11.84
N SER A 199 -13.87 3.86 -11.93
CA SER A 199 -14.39 3.30 -13.19
C SER A 199 -15.67 3.96 -13.69
N ILE A 200 -16.51 4.50 -12.80
CA ILE A 200 -17.83 5.05 -13.16
C ILE A 200 -17.93 6.57 -13.09
N LEU A 201 -16.97 7.24 -12.48
CA LEU A 201 -17.08 8.65 -12.11
C LEU A 201 -17.28 9.57 -13.33
N GLY A 202 -16.60 9.27 -14.45
CA GLY A 202 -16.82 9.98 -15.71
C GLY A 202 -18.25 9.82 -16.22
N ALA A 203 -18.78 8.59 -16.21
CA ALA A 203 -20.17 8.32 -16.63
C ALA A 203 -21.18 8.96 -15.66
N TYR A 204 -20.90 8.93 -14.36
CA TYR A 204 -21.71 9.60 -13.34
C TYR A 204 -21.83 11.10 -13.58
N TYR A 205 -20.71 11.80 -13.81
CA TYR A 205 -20.74 13.23 -14.08
C TYR A 205 -21.39 13.57 -15.42
N LEU A 206 -21.15 12.77 -16.45
CA LEU A 206 -21.79 12.98 -17.77
C LEU A 206 -23.32 12.81 -17.68
N HIS A 207 -23.79 11.81 -16.94
CA HIS A 207 -25.22 11.54 -16.74
C HIS A 207 -25.91 12.64 -15.92
N ASN A 208 -25.31 13.04 -14.80
CA ASN A 208 -25.94 14.00 -13.88
C ASN A 208 -25.72 15.46 -14.31
N PHE A 209 -24.64 15.75 -15.03
CA PHE A 209 -24.24 17.10 -15.44
C PHE A 209 -23.82 17.14 -16.93
N PRO A 210 -24.73 16.84 -17.86
CA PRO A 210 -24.42 16.70 -19.30
C PRO A 210 -23.80 17.95 -19.92
N LYS A 211 -24.08 19.14 -19.35
CA LYS A 211 -23.51 20.41 -19.83
C LYS A 211 -21.98 20.48 -19.73
N LEU A 212 -21.33 19.61 -18.93
CA LEU A 212 -19.86 19.56 -18.81
C LEU A 212 -19.19 19.00 -20.08
N GLY A 213 -19.91 18.19 -20.87
CA GLY A 213 -19.34 17.48 -22.02
C GLY A 213 -18.31 16.43 -21.60
N GLN A 214 -17.70 15.74 -22.56
CA GLN A 214 -16.76 14.64 -22.30
C GLN A 214 -15.46 15.15 -21.63
N THR A 215 -14.83 16.17 -22.19
CA THR A 215 -13.59 16.75 -21.63
C THR A 215 -13.81 17.36 -20.24
N GLY A 216 -14.95 18.04 -20.03
CA GLY A 216 -15.30 18.60 -18.72
C GLY A 216 -15.50 17.53 -17.66
N THR A 217 -16.25 16.48 -17.97
CA THR A 217 -16.43 15.35 -17.05
C THR A 217 -15.12 14.63 -16.74
N GLY A 218 -14.24 14.47 -17.73
CA GLY A 218 -12.91 13.91 -17.54
C GLY A 218 -12.05 14.73 -16.56
N ARG A 219 -12.06 16.07 -16.67
CA ARG A 219 -11.36 16.96 -15.74
C ARG A 219 -11.88 16.85 -14.30
N TRP A 220 -13.21 16.73 -14.14
CA TRP A 220 -13.82 16.56 -12.82
C TRP A 220 -13.55 15.18 -12.23
N ALA A 221 -13.60 14.13 -13.03
CA ALA A 221 -13.26 12.78 -12.61
C ALA A 221 -11.77 12.64 -12.28
N ALA A 222 -10.90 13.35 -13.00
CA ALA A 222 -9.46 13.33 -12.76
C ALA A 222 -9.06 13.76 -11.34
N MET A 223 -9.82 14.67 -10.72
CA MET A 223 -9.59 15.10 -9.34
C MET A 223 -9.50 13.90 -8.40
N PHE A 224 -10.42 12.96 -8.51
CA PHE A 224 -10.48 11.78 -7.64
C PHE A 224 -9.15 10.99 -7.66
N GLY A 225 -8.65 10.63 -8.84
CA GLY A 225 -7.38 9.90 -8.97
C GLY A 225 -6.15 10.75 -8.60
N LEU A 226 -6.15 12.05 -8.92
CA LEU A 226 -5.02 12.94 -8.61
C LEU A 226 -4.83 13.20 -7.12
N LEU A 227 -5.90 13.15 -6.33
CA LEU A 227 -5.82 13.29 -4.87
C LEU A 227 -5.02 12.16 -4.21
N ASN A 228 -4.84 11.02 -4.86
CA ASN A 228 -3.93 9.94 -4.43
C ASN A 228 -2.50 10.43 -4.17
N VAL A 229 -1.99 11.37 -4.99
CA VAL A 229 -0.63 11.90 -4.84
C VAL A 229 -0.40 12.52 -3.46
N ALA A 230 -1.41 13.17 -2.91
CA ALA A 230 -1.30 13.89 -1.64
C ALA A 230 -1.84 13.07 -0.45
N PHE A 231 -3.04 12.52 -0.58
CA PHE A 231 -3.75 11.99 0.57
C PHE A 231 -3.38 10.54 0.92
N ARG A 232 -2.98 9.74 -0.04
CA ARG A 232 -2.47 8.40 0.26
C ARG A 232 -1.14 8.46 1.03
N PRO A 233 -0.12 9.24 0.61
CA PRO A 233 1.06 9.49 1.44
C PRO A 233 0.74 10.10 2.80
N ALA A 234 -0.19 11.07 2.86
CA ALA A 234 -0.59 11.69 4.12
C ALA A 234 -1.16 10.67 5.11
N GLY A 235 -1.99 9.73 4.65
CA GLY A 235 -2.52 8.65 5.48
C GLY A 235 -1.45 7.77 6.09
N GLY A 236 -0.44 7.38 5.30
CA GLY A 236 0.73 6.62 5.75
C GLY A 236 1.62 7.42 6.70
N PHE A 237 1.92 8.68 6.36
CA PHE A 237 2.72 9.58 7.19
C PHE A 237 2.10 9.80 8.57
N VAL A 238 0.80 10.09 8.63
CA VAL A 238 0.09 10.26 9.90
C VAL A 238 0.10 8.96 10.69
N ALA A 239 -0.09 7.81 10.06
CA ALA A 239 0.00 6.50 10.72
C ALA A 239 1.39 6.27 11.35
N ASP A 240 2.47 6.57 10.63
CA ASP A 240 3.84 6.43 11.13
C ASP A 240 4.14 7.45 12.24
N PHE A 241 3.66 8.69 12.10
CA PHE A 241 3.81 9.73 13.12
C PHE A 241 3.13 9.35 14.44
N ILE A 242 1.88 8.88 14.37
CA ILE A 242 1.13 8.42 15.54
C ILE A 242 1.83 7.21 16.18
N TYR A 243 2.32 6.28 15.37
CA TYR A 243 3.06 5.12 15.85
C TYR A 243 4.35 5.52 16.58
N ARG A 244 5.16 6.40 16.01
CA ARG A 244 6.40 6.90 16.64
C ARG A 244 6.12 7.56 17.99
N LYS A 245 5.00 8.28 18.12
CA LYS A 245 4.62 8.94 19.36
C LYS A 245 4.04 7.98 20.41
N SER A 246 3.28 6.97 20.01
CA SER A 246 2.57 6.06 20.92
C SER A 246 3.34 4.78 21.24
N GLY A 247 4.30 4.36 20.36
CA GLY A 247 4.98 3.07 20.46
C GLY A 247 4.05 1.86 20.29
N ASN A 248 2.82 2.05 19.82
CA ASN A 248 1.80 1.02 19.81
C ASN A 248 1.11 0.88 18.44
N VAL A 249 1.10 -0.34 17.88
CA VAL A 249 0.45 -0.63 16.59
C VAL A 249 -1.07 -0.44 16.62
N TRP A 250 -1.70 -0.51 17.80
CA TRP A 250 -3.12 -0.18 17.95
C TRP A 250 -3.46 1.23 17.45
N SER A 251 -2.57 2.19 17.63
CA SER A 251 -2.79 3.56 17.16
C SER A 251 -2.89 3.65 15.62
N LYS A 252 -2.06 2.89 14.88
CA LYS A 252 -2.19 2.77 13.41
C LYS A 252 -3.54 2.16 13.03
N LYS A 253 -3.96 1.11 13.75
CA LYS A 253 -5.23 0.45 13.49
C LYS A 253 -6.44 1.35 13.77
N ILE A 254 -6.44 2.08 14.88
CA ILE A 254 -7.51 3.04 15.20
C ILE A 254 -7.58 4.11 14.11
N TRP A 255 -6.44 4.64 13.66
CA TRP A 255 -6.37 5.59 12.56
C TRP A 255 -7.00 5.03 11.28
N LEU A 256 -6.64 3.80 10.89
CA LEU A 256 -7.21 3.11 9.73
C LEU A 256 -8.75 3.02 9.80
N HIS A 257 -9.29 2.53 10.93
CA HIS A 257 -10.74 2.41 11.11
C HIS A 257 -11.46 3.75 11.14
N SER A 258 -10.86 4.78 11.76
CA SER A 258 -11.43 6.14 11.76
C SER A 258 -11.59 6.66 10.34
N LEU A 259 -10.56 6.52 9.51
CA LEU A 259 -10.61 6.91 8.11
C LEU A 259 -11.70 6.13 7.33
N GLY A 260 -11.78 4.80 7.54
CA GLY A 260 -12.76 3.96 6.89
C GLY A 260 -14.20 4.32 7.27
N ILE A 261 -14.48 4.57 8.54
CA ILE A 261 -15.82 4.95 9.02
C ILE A 261 -16.22 6.32 8.46
N ILE A 262 -15.31 7.31 8.50
CA ILE A 262 -15.60 8.65 7.97
C ILE A 262 -15.82 8.58 6.45
N CYS A 263 -15.01 7.79 5.72
CA CYS A 263 -15.20 7.55 4.29
C CYS A 263 -16.60 6.98 4.01
N GLY A 264 -17.01 5.95 4.75
CA GLY A 264 -18.35 5.37 4.63
C GLY A 264 -19.47 6.38 4.91
N CYS A 265 -19.28 7.32 5.84
CA CYS A 265 -20.22 8.41 6.07
C CYS A 265 -20.33 9.34 4.83
N PHE A 266 -19.20 9.67 4.17
CA PHE A 266 -19.22 10.43 2.93
C PHE A 266 -19.92 9.69 1.79
N GLU A 267 -19.68 8.38 1.65
CA GLU A 267 -20.35 7.53 0.66
C GLU A 267 -21.88 7.53 0.87
N ILE A 268 -22.33 7.40 2.13
CA ILE A 268 -23.75 7.51 2.47
C ILE A 268 -24.28 8.91 2.16
N ALA A 269 -23.55 9.96 2.53
CA ALA A 269 -23.96 11.33 2.27
C ALA A 269 -24.10 11.62 0.76
N ILE A 270 -23.17 11.17 -0.07
CA ILE A 270 -23.26 11.26 -1.53
C ILE A 270 -24.53 10.55 -2.03
N GLY A 271 -24.75 9.34 -1.52
CA GLY A 271 -25.89 8.53 -1.94
C GLY A 271 -27.25 9.09 -1.56
N VAL A 272 -27.39 9.59 -0.34
CA VAL A 272 -28.65 10.12 0.20
C VAL A 272 -28.95 11.52 -0.35
N LEU A 273 -27.95 12.41 -0.39
CA LEU A 273 -28.14 13.77 -0.87
C LEU A 273 -28.41 13.81 -2.38
N ASN A 274 -27.71 12.99 -3.16
CA ASN A 274 -27.81 12.91 -4.62
C ASN A 274 -28.08 14.29 -5.28
N SER A 275 -27.27 15.28 -4.90
CA SER A 275 -27.50 16.69 -5.18
C SER A 275 -27.43 16.99 -6.67
N LYS A 276 -28.31 17.89 -7.14
CA LYS A 276 -28.28 18.44 -8.50
C LYS A 276 -27.24 19.55 -8.68
N SER A 277 -26.62 20.03 -7.59
CA SER A 277 -25.52 20.98 -7.63
C SER A 277 -24.20 20.25 -7.90
N HIS A 278 -23.57 20.55 -9.02
CA HIS A 278 -22.28 19.96 -9.35
C HIS A 278 -21.17 20.33 -8.35
N SER A 279 -21.15 21.57 -7.82
CA SER A 279 -20.17 22.00 -6.83
C SER A 279 -20.31 21.23 -5.51
N THR A 280 -21.55 20.99 -5.04
CA THR A 280 -21.82 20.19 -3.85
C THR A 280 -21.35 18.75 -4.04
N MET A 281 -21.68 18.12 -5.18
CA MET A 281 -21.26 16.74 -5.44
C MET A 281 -19.76 16.62 -5.64
N PHE A 282 -19.14 17.59 -6.29
CA PHE A 282 -17.68 17.64 -6.41
C PHE A 282 -17.01 17.71 -5.04
N GLY A 283 -17.49 18.61 -4.15
CA GLY A 283 -16.96 18.73 -2.79
C GLY A 283 -17.14 17.47 -1.94
N LEU A 284 -18.30 16.80 -2.04
CA LEU A 284 -18.54 15.52 -1.36
C LEU A 284 -17.65 14.39 -1.88
N VAL A 285 -17.47 14.29 -3.20
CA VAL A 285 -16.57 13.30 -3.81
C VAL A 285 -15.11 13.59 -3.44
N ALA A 286 -14.70 14.85 -3.39
CA ALA A 286 -13.37 15.24 -2.94
C ALA A 286 -13.13 14.89 -1.46
N GLY A 287 -14.13 15.15 -0.59
CA GLY A 287 -14.08 14.75 0.82
C GLY A 287 -14.01 13.23 0.99
N MET A 288 -14.83 12.50 0.24
CA MET A 288 -14.75 11.04 0.21
C MET A 288 -13.36 10.57 -0.22
N ALA A 289 -12.83 11.11 -1.31
CA ALA A 289 -11.50 10.76 -1.84
C ALA A 289 -10.40 11.00 -0.80
N PHE A 290 -10.46 12.12 -0.06
CA PHE A 290 -9.51 12.40 1.02
C PHE A 290 -9.41 11.25 2.02
N PHE A 291 -10.55 10.83 2.59
CA PHE A 291 -10.56 9.79 3.61
C PHE A 291 -10.29 8.40 3.05
N LEU A 292 -10.75 8.13 1.85
CA LEU A 292 -10.56 6.87 1.15
C LEU A 292 -9.07 6.64 0.81
N GLU A 293 -8.42 7.65 0.20
CA GLU A 293 -7.02 7.55 -0.18
C GLU A 293 -6.09 7.51 1.05
N ALA A 294 -6.38 8.34 2.07
CA ALA A 294 -5.67 8.27 3.34
C ALA A 294 -5.84 6.90 4.02
N GLY A 295 -7.03 6.29 3.92
CA GLY A 295 -7.30 4.94 4.38
C GLY A 295 -6.44 3.88 3.69
N ASN A 296 -6.27 3.98 2.37
CA ASN A 296 -5.38 3.11 1.60
C ASN A 296 -3.92 3.22 2.05
N GLY A 297 -3.44 4.44 2.30
CA GLY A 297 -2.10 4.70 2.84
C GLY A 297 -1.92 4.13 4.24
N ALA A 298 -2.89 4.37 5.13
CA ALA A 298 -2.88 3.86 6.51
C ALA A 298 -2.92 2.32 6.57
N ASN A 299 -3.63 1.66 5.64
CA ASN A 299 -3.69 0.21 5.56
C ASN A 299 -2.31 -0.39 5.27
N PHE A 300 -1.61 0.11 4.24
CA PHE A 300 -0.26 -0.35 3.91
C PHE A 300 0.81 0.09 4.91
N ALA A 301 0.53 1.07 5.77
CA ALA A 301 1.35 1.37 6.94
C ALA A 301 1.17 0.34 8.07
N LEU A 302 0.01 -0.35 8.14
CA LEU A 302 -0.26 -1.39 9.13
C LEU A 302 0.21 -2.78 8.68
N VAL A 303 0.08 -3.11 7.39
CA VAL A 303 0.41 -4.43 6.80
C VAL A 303 1.78 -4.99 7.25
N PRO A 304 2.91 -4.23 7.23
CA PRO A 304 4.22 -4.75 7.61
C PRO A 304 4.35 -5.15 9.08
N HIS A 305 3.44 -4.68 9.94
CA HIS A 305 3.44 -5.00 11.37
C HIS A 305 2.68 -6.27 11.71
N VAL A 306 1.80 -6.75 10.83
CA VAL A 306 0.89 -7.87 11.12
C VAL A 306 1.63 -9.21 11.19
N HIS A 307 2.36 -9.59 10.15
CA HIS A 307 3.25 -10.74 10.09
C HIS A 307 4.52 -10.34 9.30
N PRO A 308 5.50 -9.72 9.92
CA PRO A 308 6.68 -9.18 9.24
C PRO A 308 7.43 -10.18 8.37
N PHE A 309 7.56 -11.43 8.84
CA PHE A 309 8.22 -12.52 8.12
C PHE A 309 7.47 -12.96 6.84
N ALA A 310 6.15 -12.74 6.78
CA ALA A 310 5.30 -13.13 5.66
C ALA A 310 4.69 -11.90 4.93
N ASN A 311 5.35 -10.75 5.01
CA ASN A 311 4.86 -9.48 4.45
C ASN A 311 4.43 -9.60 2.98
N GLY A 312 5.15 -10.43 2.18
CA GLY A 312 4.78 -10.72 0.81
C GLY A 312 3.40 -11.36 0.66
N ILE A 313 3.09 -12.32 1.51
CA ILE A 313 1.80 -13.03 1.49
C ILE A 313 0.69 -12.08 1.90
N ILE A 314 0.84 -11.36 3.01
CA ILE A 314 -0.20 -10.44 3.49
C ILE A 314 -0.46 -9.31 2.49
N SER A 315 0.60 -8.70 1.96
CA SER A 315 0.46 -7.66 0.94
C SER A 315 -0.26 -8.18 -0.30
N GLY A 316 0.05 -9.43 -0.72
CA GLY A 316 -0.62 -10.08 -1.84
C GLY A 316 -2.09 -10.35 -1.58
N VAL A 317 -2.43 -10.93 -0.41
CA VAL A 317 -3.82 -11.18 0.00
C VAL A 317 -4.59 -9.87 0.13
N THR A 318 -4.01 -8.87 0.78
CA THR A 318 -4.63 -7.55 0.94
C THR A 318 -4.91 -6.92 -0.42
N GLY A 319 -3.93 -6.92 -1.34
CA GLY A 319 -4.11 -6.39 -2.69
C GLY A 319 -5.16 -7.16 -3.50
N ALA A 320 -5.14 -8.50 -3.45
CA ALA A 320 -6.13 -9.34 -4.13
C ALA A 320 -7.55 -9.08 -3.60
N THR A 321 -7.69 -8.96 -2.28
CA THR A 321 -9.00 -8.68 -1.64
C THR A 321 -9.50 -7.29 -2.00
N GLY A 322 -8.63 -6.28 -2.11
CA GLY A 322 -9.00 -4.95 -2.60
C GLY A 322 -9.51 -4.96 -4.04
N ASN A 323 -8.83 -5.70 -4.94
CA ASN A 323 -9.32 -5.89 -6.32
C ASN A 323 -10.66 -6.63 -6.36
N LEU A 324 -10.86 -7.66 -5.51
CA LEU A 324 -12.15 -8.34 -5.37
C LEU A 324 -13.25 -7.36 -4.92
N GLY A 325 -12.94 -6.45 -4.00
CA GLY A 325 -13.85 -5.37 -3.60
C GLY A 325 -14.25 -4.50 -4.78
N GLY A 326 -13.28 -4.12 -5.62
CA GLY A 326 -13.54 -3.37 -6.85
C GLY A 326 -14.50 -4.07 -7.81
N ILE A 327 -14.33 -5.38 -8.00
CA ILE A 327 -15.22 -6.20 -8.81
C ILE A 327 -16.65 -6.22 -8.21
N ILE A 328 -16.78 -6.49 -6.91
CA ILE A 328 -18.09 -6.59 -6.25
C ILE A 328 -18.82 -5.24 -6.30
N PHE A 329 -18.14 -4.14 -5.98
CA PHE A 329 -18.73 -2.81 -6.02
C PHE A 329 -19.07 -2.37 -7.46
N ALA A 330 -18.25 -2.71 -8.45
CA ALA A 330 -18.58 -2.48 -9.85
C ALA A 330 -19.82 -3.27 -10.30
N ILE A 331 -19.98 -4.50 -9.81
CA ILE A 331 -21.19 -5.30 -10.03
C ILE A 331 -22.43 -4.61 -9.45
N ILE A 332 -22.34 -4.05 -8.22
CA ILE A 332 -23.44 -3.30 -7.61
C ILE A 332 -23.80 -2.08 -8.49
N PHE A 333 -22.81 -1.32 -8.97
CA PHE A 333 -23.03 -0.23 -9.91
C PHE A 333 -23.74 -0.69 -11.19
N ARG A 334 -23.31 -1.81 -11.77
CA ARG A 334 -23.90 -2.38 -12.98
C ARG A 334 -25.38 -2.75 -12.81
N TYR A 335 -25.71 -3.45 -11.71
CA TYR A 335 -27.09 -3.92 -11.48
C TYR A 335 -28.05 -2.82 -11.05
N LEU A 336 -27.59 -1.78 -10.38
CA LEU A 336 -28.40 -0.62 -10.01
C LEU A 336 -28.46 0.43 -11.13
N GLY A 337 -27.66 0.27 -12.18
CA GLY A 337 -27.66 1.11 -13.39
C GLY A 337 -27.39 2.58 -13.05
N VAL A 338 -28.28 3.46 -13.54
CA VAL A 338 -28.16 4.92 -13.34
C VAL A 338 -28.54 5.39 -11.94
N ASN A 339 -28.94 4.49 -11.04
CA ASN A 339 -29.23 4.86 -9.65
C ASN A 339 -27.94 4.91 -8.80
N TYR A 340 -27.03 5.79 -9.21
CA TYR A 340 -25.72 5.97 -8.55
C TYR A 340 -25.85 6.28 -7.07
N GLY A 341 -26.83 7.08 -6.67
CA GLY A 341 -27.06 7.43 -5.27
C GLY A 341 -27.30 6.19 -4.41
N LYS A 342 -28.13 5.25 -4.89
CA LYS A 342 -28.39 4.00 -4.18
C LYS A 342 -27.11 3.15 -4.03
N THR A 343 -26.26 3.12 -5.04
CA THR A 343 -25.01 2.37 -5.00
C THR A 343 -24.04 2.97 -3.98
N PHE A 344 -23.85 4.29 -3.98
CA PHE A 344 -22.94 4.94 -3.04
C PHE A 344 -23.33 4.67 -1.58
N TRP A 345 -24.60 4.82 -1.20
CA TRP A 345 -24.95 4.60 0.19
C TRP A 345 -24.87 3.10 0.58
N ILE A 346 -25.13 2.16 -0.33
CA ILE A 346 -24.92 0.72 -0.06
C ILE A 346 -23.45 0.43 0.21
N ILE A 347 -22.53 0.96 -0.62
CA ILE A 347 -21.09 0.80 -0.42
C ILE A 347 -20.70 1.42 0.93
N GLY A 348 -21.20 2.60 1.26
CA GLY A 348 -20.93 3.26 2.54
C GLY A 348 -21.39 2.44 3.76
N VAL A 349 -22.57 1.83 3.70
CA VAL A 349 -23.05 0.94 4.77
C VAL A 349 -22.16 -0.29 4.89
N ILE A 350 -21.76 -0.91 3.79
CA ILE A 350 -20.82 -2.06 3.78
C ILE A 350 -19.49 -1.65 4.39
N THR A 351 -18.94 -0.49 4.00
CA THR A 351 -17.67 0.04 4.50
C THR A 351 -17.71 0.23 6.02
N ILE A 352 -18.75 0.86 6.55
CA ILE A 352 -18.90 1.07 7.99
C ILE A 352 -19.10 -0.28 8.73
N ALA A 353 -19.98 -1.14 8.21
CA ALA A 353 -20.26 -2.43 8.85
C ALA A 353 -19.02 -3.31 8.96
N ILE A 354 -18.22 -3.40 7.89
CA ILE A 354 -16.96 -4.17 7.88
C ILE A 354 -15.96 -3.56 8.88
N ASN A 355 -15.76 -2.24 8.87
CA ASN A 355 -14.83 -1.60 9.79
C ASN A 355 -15.22 -1.86 11.27
N ILE A 356 -16.50 -1.78 11.60
CA ILE A 356 -17.00 -2.10 12.95
C ILE A 356 -16.82 -3.59 13.26
N ALA A 357 -17.11 -4.48 12.31
CA ALA A 357 -17.02 -5.93 12.51
C ALA A 357 -15.60 -6.40 12.83
N VAL A 358 -14.56 -5.74 12.30
CA VAL A 358 -13.17 -6.15 12.51
C VAL A 358 -12.38 -5.26 13.48
N CYS A 359 -12.98 -4.19 14.03
CA CYS A 359 -12.25 -3.23 14.88
C CYS A 359 -11.75 -3.84 16.20
N TRP A 360 -12.41 -4.83 16.76
CA TRP A 360 -12.06 -5.51 18.02
C TRP A 360 -10.89 -6.50 17.92
N ILE A 361 -10.53 -6.93 16.71
CA ILE A 361 -9.44 -7.89 16.49
C ILE A 361 -8.10 -7.23 16.85
N LYS A 362 -7.24 -7.91 17.61
CA LYS A 362 -5.90 -7.38 17.93
C LYS A 362 -5.06 -7.23 16.67
N PRO A 363 -4.30 -6.11 16.49
CA PRO A 363 -3.54 -5.86 15.25
C PRO A 363 -2.36 -6.80 15.04
N ILE A 364 -1.80 -7.34 16.14
CA ILE A 364 -0.65 -8.24 16.12
C ILE A 364 -1.04 -9.59 16.72
N PRO A 365 -0.62 -10.73 16.11
CA PRO A 365 -0.86 -12.05 16.63
C PRO A 365 -0.22 -12.25 18.03
N LYS A 366 -0.84 -13.12 18.85
CA LYS A 366 -0.24 -13.53 20.13
C LYS A 366 1.08 -14.25 19.89
N GLY A 367 2.10 -13.92 20.69
CA GLY A 367 3.43 -14.53 20.60
C GLY A 367 4.39 -13.85 19.64
N GLN A 368 3.94 -12.82 18.92
CA GLN A 368 4.80 -11.95 18.13
C GLN A 368 5.26 -10.76 18.99
N ILE A 369 6.47 -10.25 18.76
CA ILE A 369 7.00 -9.07 19.48
C ILE A 369 6.06 -7.88 19.26
N GLY A 370 5.61 -7.27 20.36
CA GLY A 370 4.58 -6.22 20.35
C GLY A 370 3.13 -6.72 20.45
N GLY A 371 2.88 -8.02 20.42
CA GLY A 371 1.56 -8.67 20.54
C GLY A 371 1.15 -8.96 22.00
N ARG A 372 1.09 -7.94 22.88
CA ARG A 372 0.62 -8.08 24.28
C ARG A 372 -0.90 -8.16 24.35
#